data_baa0a5d242e7848a8bd3add26f6e52d7
#
_entry.id   baa0a5d242e7848a8bd3add26f6e52d7
#
_cell.length_a   1.000
_cell.length_b   1.000
_cell.length_c   1.000
_cell.angle_alpha   90.00
_cell.angle_beta   90.00
_cell.angle_gamma   90.00
#
_symmetry.space_group_name_H-M   'P 1'
#
loop_
_entity.id
_entity.type
_entity.pdbx_description
1 polymer ?
#
loop_
_entity_poly.entity_id
_entity_poly.type
_entity_poly.pdbx_seq_one_letter_code
_entity_poly.pdbx_strand_id
1 'polypeptide(L)'
;GMVSLLEPFIDTILICTVTGLVILSSGVWKEKHENVFDRSDMYFVAGQYDDSNQDDVNKLYGYLNEIEGSNVQPYTGSITVVNGTAVSDGFTLLNARSVAEDVKYAVGSEDLFTGTLKIVDGKPVKENLEVSGKSLVHSAALTTIAFTRGFFGDFGQYIVSIGLMLFAFSTAIAWSYYGDRAMTYLFGPRSVMPYRVIYVAGFVWAAFSDTTLVWALSAVAIVVMTLPNLFGIMLLCKEMKETVNDYWSRHKK
;
A
#
# COMPACT_ATOMS: atom_id res chain seq x y z
N GLY A 1 29.04 -8.35 7.88
CA GLY A 1 29.35 -7.32 6.87
C GLY A 1 28.97 -7.68 5.44
N MET A 2 29.42 -8.81 4.88
CA MET A 2 29.13 -9.17 3.48
C MET A 2 27.64 -9.42 3.22
N VAL A 3 26.93 -10.06 4.14
CA VAL A 3 25.50 -10.35 4.00
C VAL A 3 24.69 -9.05 3.88
N SER A 4 25.01 -8.02 4.66
CA SER A 4 24.31 -6.74 4.62
C SER A 4 24.55 -5.91 3.34
N LEU A 5 25.55 -6.26 2.54
CA LEU A 5 25.77 -5.67 1.21
C LEU A 5 25.03 -6.45 0.12
N LEU A 6 24.91 -7.78 0.27
CA LEU A 6 24.21 -8.64 -0.69
C LEU A 6 22.69 -8.51 -0.59
N GLU A 7 22.17 -8.30 0.61
CA GLU A 7 20.72 -8.19 0.85
C GLU A 7 20.06 -7.07 0.02
N PRO A 8 20.51 -5.80 0.07
CA PRO A 8 19.92 -4.75 -0.75
C PRO A 8 20.09 -5.00 -2.26
N PHE A 9 21.19 -5.64 -2.67
CA PHE A 9 21.40 -5.98 -4.07
C PHE A 9 20.39 -7.02 -4.56
N ILE A 10 20.22 -8.11 -3.79
CA ILE A 10 19.29 -9.18 -4.16
C ILE A 10 17.86 -8.68 -4.08
N ASP A 11 17.46 -8.05 -2.99
CA ASP A 11 16.09 -7.61 -2.78
C ASP A 11 15.71 -6.45 -3.71
N THR A 12 16.49 -5.38 -3.73
CA THR A 12 16.14 -4.17 -4.47
C THR A 12 16.43 -4.28 -5.97
N ILE A 13 17.56 -4.83 -6.38
CA ILE A 13 17.92 -4.86 -7.80
C ILE A 13 17.37 -6.13 -8.45
N LEU A 14 17.62 -7.31 -7.91
CA LEU A 14 17.27 -8.56 -8.57
C LEU A 14 15.76 -8.84 -8.45
N ILE A 15 15.21 -8.88 -7.24
CA ILE A 15 13.81 -9.22 -7.01
C ILE A 15 12.87 -8.17 -7.62
N CYS A 16 13.12 -6.88 -7.37
CA CYS A 16 12.28 -5.81 -7.92
C CYS A 16 12.35 -5.75 -9.44
N THR A 17 13.52 -5.98 -10.06
CA THR A 17 13.66 -6.01 -11.52
C THR A 17 12.89 -7.20 -12.11
N VAL A 18 13.03 -8.39 -11.55
CA VAL A 18 12.30 -9.57 -12.03
C VAL A 18 10.79 -9.37 -11.90
N THR A 19 10.32 -8.89 -10.75
CA THR A 19 8.91 -8.61 -10.52
C THR A 19 8.38 -7.55 -11.50
N GLY A 20 9.12 -6.46 -11.71
CA GLY A 20 8.77 -5.43 -12.67
C GLY A 20 8.68 -5.96 -14.11
N LEU A 21 9.63 -6.80 -14.52
CA LEU A 21 9.63 -7.42 -15.85
C LEU A 21 8.43 -8.37 -16.04
N VAL A 22 8.08 -9.16 -15.02
CA VAL A 22 6.90 -10.04 -15.05
C VAL A 22 5.62 -9.21 -15.20
N ILE A 23 5.46 -8.13 -14.45
CA ILE A 23 4.30 -7.24 -14.54
C ILE A 23 4.21 -6.61 -15.94
N LEU A 24 5.32 -6.07 -16.46
CA LEU A 24 5.33 -5.41 -17.76
C LEU A 24 5.06 -6.39 -18.91
N SER A 25 5.68 -7.57 -18.87
CA SER A 25 5.55 -8.58 -19.92
C SER A 25 4.18 -9.26 -19.92
N SER A 26 3.54 -9.39 -18.76
CA SER A 26 2.20 -9.99 -18.64
C SER A 26 1.08 -9.14 -19.24
N GLY A 27 1.28 -7.82 -19.33
CA GLY A 27 0.26 -6.87 -19.79
C GLY A 27 -0.89 -6.60 -18.81
N VAL A 28 -0.94 -7.28 -17.68
CA VAL A 28 -2.00 -7.19 -16.63
C VAL A 28 -2.24 -5.77 -16.16
N TRP A 29 -1.20 -4.95 -16.11
CA TRP A 29 -1.26 -3.56 -15.65
C TRP A 29 -2.14 -2.64 -16.51
N LYS A 30 -2.55 -3.10 -17.72
CA LYS A 30 -3.44 -2.37 -18.64
C LYS A 30 -4.89 -2.83 -18.55
N GLU A 31 -5.18 -3.91 -17.85
CA GLU A 31 -6.47 -4.55 -17.82
C GLU A 31 -7.19 -4.31 -16.51
N LYS A 32 -8.51 -4.15 -16.59
CA LYS A 32 -9.36 -4.09 -15.41
C LYS A 32 -9.74 -5.49 -14.95
N HIS A 33 -9.65 -5.73 -13.68
CA HIS A 33 -9.96 -7.00 -13.03
C HIS A 33 -11.04 -6.81 -11.97
N GLU A 34 -11.87 -7.82 -11.78
CA GLU A 34 -12.81 -7.82 -10.65
C GLU A 34 -12.04 -7.83 -9.34
N ASN A 35 -12.34 -6.88 -8.47
CA ASN A 35 -11.74 -6.77 -7.15
C ASN A 35 -12.68 -6.07 -6.17
N VAL A 36 -12.40 -6.21 -4.88
CA VAL A 36 -13.03 -5.43 -3.82
C VAL A 36 -12.23 -4.14 -3.65
N PHE A 37 -12.94 -3.02 -3.64
CA PHE A 37 -12.32 -1.71 -3.60
C PHE A 37 -11.93 -1.33 -2.17
N ASP A 38 -10.66 -1.00 -1.99
CA ASP A 38 -10.21 -0.44 -0.72
C ASP A 38 -10.74 1.01 -0.59
N ARG A 39 -11.24 1.33 0.58
CA ARG A 39 -11.81 2.65 0.87
C ARG A 39 -10.78 3.78 0.69
N SER A 40 -9.50 3.51 0.89
CA SER A 40 -8.41 4.47 0.68
C SER A 40 -8.25 4.85 -0.78
N ASP A 41 -8.47 3.90 -1.70
CA ASP A 41 -8.24 4.04 -3.14
C ASP A 41 -9.51 4.39 -3.94
N MET A 42 -10.64 4.46 -3.26
CA MET A 42 -11.95 4.72 -3.85
C MET A 42 -12.33 6.21 -3.74
N TYR A 43 -12.67 6.84 -4.87
CA TYR A 43 -13.06 8.24 -4.94
C TYR A 43 -14.31 8.42 -5.83
N PHE A 44 -15.31 9.10 -5.31
CA PHE A 44 -16.46 9.54 -6.09
C PHE A 44 -16.21 10.96 -6.61
N VAL A 45 -16.23 11.14 -7.92
CA VAL A 45 -16.05 12.44 -8.57
C VAL A 45 -17.34 12.90 -9.24
N ALA A 46 -17.61 14.18 -9.22
CA ALA A 46 -18.79 14.77 -9.87
C ALA A 46 -18.59 14.79 -11.39
N GLY A 47 -19.62 14.36 -12.12
CA GLY A 47 -19.60 14.23 -13.58
C GLY A 47 -19.47 12.78 -14.03
N GLN A 48 -19.70 12.57 -15.32
CA GLN A 48 -19.47 11.29 -15.99
C GLN A 48 -18.17 11.38 -16.79
N TYR A 49 -17.25 10.46 -16.52
CA TYR A 49 -15.96 10.36 -17.20
C TYR A 49 -15.80 8.96 -17.75
N ASP A 50 -15.20 8.88 -18.94
CA ASP A 50 -14.91 7.62 -19.64
C ASP A 50 -13.39 7.52 -19.86
N ASP A 51 -12.79 6.44 -19.43
CA ASP A 51 -11.35 6.18 -19.65
C ASP A 51 -11.00 5.75 -21.08
N SER A 52 -12.00 5.53 -21.95
CA SER A 52 -11.80 5.43 -23.40
C SER A 52 -11.55 6.80 -24.04
N ASN A 53 -11.91 7.89 -23.35
CA ASN A 53 -11.75 9.27 -23.82
C ASN A 53 -10.48 9.89 -23.24
N GLN A 54 -9.51 10.21 -24.09
CA GLN A 54 -8.20 10.77 -23.66
C GLN A 54 -8.34 12.11 -22.92
N ASP A 55 -9.33 12.94 -23.25
CA ASP A 55 -9.54 14.21 -22.57
C ASP A 55 -10.04 13.99 -21.13
N ASP A 56 -10.90 13.01 -20.91
CA ASP A 56 -11.37 12.65 -19.58
C ASP A 56 -10.28 11.99 -18.74
N VAL A 57 -9.48 11.13 -19.36
CA VAL A 57 -8.28 10.55 -18.71
C VAL A 57 -7.34 11.66 -18.25
N ASN A 58 -7.07 12.68 -19.07
CA ASN A 58 -6.21 13.80 -18.71
C ASN A 58 -6.78 14.63 -17.55
N LYS A 59 -8.10 14.85 -17.53
CA LYS A 59 -8.78 15.56 -16.42
C LYS A 59 -8.68 14.77 -15.12
N LEU A 60 -8.98 13.46 -15.16
CA LEU A 60 -8.90 12.57 -14.00
C LEU A 60 -7.45 12.43 -13.51
N TYR A 61 -6.48 12.37 -14.41
CA TYR A 61 -5.06 12.37 -14.06
C TYR A 61 -4.65 13.65 -13.32
N GLY A 62 -5.12 14.79 -13.80
CA GLY A 62 -4.92 16.09 -13.14
C GLY A 62 -5.51 16.13 -11.73
N TYR A 63 -6.71 15.59 -11.54
CA TYR A 63 -7.36 15.50 -10.25
C TYR A 63 -6.61 14.59 -9.27
N LEU A 64 -6.26 13.37 -9.70
CA LEU A 64 -5.59 12.37 -8.85
C LEU A 64 -4.15 12.75 -8.46
N ASN A 65 -3.51 13.64 -9.23
CA ASN A 65 -2.16 14.13 -8.94
C ASN A 65 -2.14 15.57 -8.42
N GLU A 66 -3.31 16.12 -8.01
CA GLU A 66 -3.44 17.45 -7.43
C GLU A 66 -2.82 18.56 -8.31
N ILE A 67 -2.91 18.41 -9.65
CA ILE A 67 -2.37 19.39 -10.59
C ILE A 67 -3.27 20.63 -10.59
N GLU A 68 -2.69 21.80 -10.38
CA GLU A 68 -3.42 23.08 -10.46
C GLU A 68 -4.14 23.22 -11.80
N GLY A 69 -5.45 23.57 -11.76
CA GLY A 69 -6.29 23.72 -12.95
C GLY A 69 -7.13 22.50 -13.30
N SER A 70 -7.07 21.42 -12.53
CA SER A 70 -8.02 20.32 -12.65
C SER A 70 -9.43 20.80 -12.29
N ASN A 71 -10.37 20.69 -13.24
CA ASN A 71 -11.78 21.08 -13.06
C ASN A 71 -12.64 19.95 -12.46
N VAL A 72 -12.06 18.81 -12.13
CA VAL A 72 -12.77 17.68 -11.52
C VAL A 72 -12.96 17.98 -10.04
N GLN A 73 -14.20 17.82 -9.56
CA GLN A 73 -14.56 18.07 -8.17
C GLN A 73 -14.96 16.76 -7.48
N PRO A 74 -14.66 16.59 -6.20
CA PRO A 74 -15.17 15.47 -5.43
C PRO A 74 -16.69 15.54 -5.37
N TYR A 75 -17.35 14.39 -5.53
CA TYR A 75 -18.80 14.32 -5.45
C TYR A 75 -19.25 14.43 -3.98
N THR A 76 -20.22 15.32 -3.76
CA THR A 76 -20.93 15.42 -2.46
C THR A 76 -22.41 15.34 -2.73
N GLY A 77 -23.08 14.33 -2.20
CA GLY A 77 -24.48 14.09 -2.46
C GLY A 77 -24.98 12.76 -1.92
N SER A 78 -26.12 12.34 -2.44
CA SER A 78 -26.74 11.07 -2.09
C SER A 78 -26.92 10.22 -3.35
N ILE A 79 -26.50 8.98 -3.29
CA ILE A 79 -26.62 8.00 -4.37
C ILE A 79 -27.68 6.98 -3.96
N THR A 80 -28.67 6.75 -4.83
CA THR A 80 -29.65 5.69 -4.64
C THR A 80 -29.11 4.40 -5.22
N VAL A 81 -29.05 3.38 -4.39
CA VAL A 81 -28.62 2.03 -4.76
C VAL A 81 -29.82 1.09 -4.65
N VAL A 82 -30.04 0.29 -5.66
CA VAL A 82 -31.11 -0.73 -5.69
C VAL A 82 -30.49 -2.05 -6.06
N ASN A 83 -30.65 -3.03 -5.19
CA ASN A 83 -30.12 -4.39 -5.39
C ASN A 83 -28.62 -4.37 -5.75
N GLY A 84 -27.83 -3.61 -5.00
CA GLY A 84 -26.39 -3.50 -5.19
C GLY A 84 -25.93 -2.66 -6.38
N THR A 85 -26.83 -2.05 -7.15
CA THR A 85 -26.47 -1.22 -8.30
C THR A 85 -26.91 0.24 -8.08
N ALA A 86 -26.02 1.19 -8.36
CA ALA A 86 -26.39 2.60 -8.32
C ALA A 86 -27.33 2.97 -9.47
N VAL A 87 -28.46 3.59 -9.14
CA VAL A 87 -29.46 4.06 -10.12
C VAL A 87 -29.30 5.56 -10.38
N SER A 88 -28.58 6.28 -9.53
CA SER A 88 -28.33 7.71 -9.66
C SER A 88 -27.21 7.97 -10.66
N ASP A 89 -27.39 9.01 -11.46
CA ASP A 89 -26.41 9.52 -12.42
C ASP A 89 -25.66 10.74 -11.88
N GLY A 90 -24.66 11.23 -12.60
CA GLY A 90 -23.95 12.47 -12.32
C GLY A 90 -22.69 12.33 -11.47
N PHE A 91 -22.22 11.11 -11.26
CA PHE A 91 -20.94 10.84 -10.63
C PHE A 91 -20.19 9.73 -11.37
N THR A 92 -18.88 9.67 -11.17
CA THR A 92 -18.01 8.56 -11.60
C THR A 92 -17.27 8.04 -10.38
N LEU A 93 -17.20 6.71 -10.25
CA LEU A 93 -16.41 6.07 -9.22
C LEU A 93 -15.03 5.72 -9.78
N LEU A 94 -14.02 6.22 -9.10
CA LEU A 94 -12.61 5.87 -9.36
C LEU A 94 -12.13 4.87 -8.33
N ASN A 95 -11.41 3.86 -8.77
CA ASN A 95 -10.66 2.94 -7.90
C ASN A 95 -9.32 2.61 -8.54
N ALA A 96 -8.28 2.57 -7.71
CA ALA A 96 -6.91 2.28 -8.16
C ALA A 96 -6.48 3.11 -9.40
N ARG A 97 -6.84 4.39 -9.44
CA ARG A 97 -6.56 5.35 -10.52
C ARG A 97 -7.22 5.05 -11.86
N SER A 98 -8.28 4.27 -11.89
CA SER A 98 -9.09 3.99 -13.08
C SER A 98 -10.56 4.21 -12.82
N VAL A 99 -11.35 4.42 -13.88
CA VAL A 99 -12.81 4.42 -13.79
C VAL A 99 -13.28 3.01 -13.47
N ALA A 100 -14.08 2.88 -12.41
CA ALA A 100 -14.63 1.59 -11.99
C ALA A 100 -15.83 1.21 -12.87
N GLU A 101 -15.90 -0.07 -13.25
CA GLU A 101 -16.97 -0.66 -14.05
C GLU A 101 -17.68 -1.76 -13.28
N ASP A 102 -18.91 -2.09 -13.68
CA ASP A 102 -19.72 -3.16 -13.09
C ASP A 102 -19.82 -3.09 -11.57
N VAL A 103 -19.92 -1.87 -11.02
CA VAL A 103 -19.84 -1.61 -9.58
C VAL A 103 -21.02 -2.20 -8.83
N LYS A 104 -20.72 -2.95 -7.77
CA LYS A 104 -21.68 -3.53 -6.83
C LYS A 104 -21.45 -3.02 -5.43
N TYR A 105 -22.52 -2.70 -4.74
CA TYR A 105 -22.53 -2.22 -3.37
C TYR A 105 -23.14 -3.30 -2.46
N ALA A 106 -22.45 -3.70 -1.41
CA ALA A 106 -22.89 -4.68 -0.43
C ALA A 106 -22.70 -4.17 1.00
N VAL A 107 -23.41 -4.78 1.94
CA VAL A 107 -23.24 -4.54 3.39
C VAL A 107 -22.94 -5.89 4.02
N GLY A 108 -21.69 -6.10 4.46
CA GLY A 108 -21.21 -7.44 4.79
C GLY A 108 -21.01 -8.31 3.55
N SER A 109 -20.56 -9.53 3.74
CA SER A 109 -20.03 -10.37 2.67
C SER A 109 -21.05 -10.93 1.65
N GLU A 110 -22.37 -10.78 1.85
CA GLU A 110 -23.35 -11.43 0.97
C GLU A 110 -24.61 -10.60 0.63
N ASP A 111 -24.93 -9.55 1.39
CA ASP A 111 -26.19 -8.83 1.19
C ASP A 111 -26.03 -7.60 0.28
N LEU A 112 -26.63 -7.66 -0.92
CA LEU A 112 -26.68 -6.52 -1.83
C LEU A 112 -27.40 -5.33 -1.19
N PHE A 113 -26.72 -4.18 -1.16
CA PHE A 113 -27.25 -2.98 -0.54
C PHE A 113 -28.41 -2.39 -1.36
N THR A 114 -29.49 -2.06 -0.67
CA THR A 114 -30.58 -1.25 -1.23
C THR A 114 -30.85 -0.10 -0.29
N GLY A 115 -30.80 1.12 -0.78
CA GLY A 115 -31.02 2.32 0.01
C GLY A 115 -30.26 3.53 -0.51
N THR A 116 -30.19 4.56 0.32
CA THR A 116 -29.48 5.80 -0.02
C THR A 116 -28.10 5.80 0.62
N LEU A 117 -27.06 5.96 -0.18
CA LEU A 117 -25.69 6.11 0.22
C LEU A 117 -25.29 7.58 0.20
N LYS A 118 -24.89 8.13 1.33
CA LYS A 118 -24.40 9.50 1.45
C LYS A 118 -22.91 9.55 1.16
N ILE A 119 -22.51 10.40 0.24
CA ILE A 119 -21.12 10.69 -0.13
C ILE A 119 -20.79 12.11 0.32
N VAL A 120 -19.65 12.30 0.95
CA VAL A 120 -19.14 13.60 1.37
C VAL A 120 -17.69 13.69 0.93
N ASP A 121 -17.38 14.73 0.18
CA ASP A 121 -16.02 14.98 -0.33
C ASP A 121 -15.40 13.76 -1.02
N GLY A 122 -16.18 13.12 -1.89
CA GLY A 122 -15.75 11.95 -2.67
C GLY A 122 -15.62 10.65 -1.87
N LYS A 123 -16.00 10.61 -0.59
CA LYS A 123 -15.91 9.40 0.24
C LYS A 123 -17.27 8.99 0.80
N PRO A 124 -17.59 7.68 0.86
CA PRO A 124 -18.82 7.21 1.47
C PRO A 124 -18.77 7.38 2.99
N VAL A 125 -19.86 7.88 3.56
CA VAL A 125 -19.99 8.07 5.02
C VAL A 125 -20.21 6.74 5.75
N LYS A 126 -20.84 5.77 5.08
CA LYS A 126 -21.16 4.46 5.67
C LYS A 126 -19.91 3.60 5.81
N GLU A 127 -19.53 3.22 7.03
CA GLU A 127 -18.29 2.49 7.33
C GLU A 127 -18.30 1.02 6.87
N ASN A 128 -19.43 0.32 6.99
CA ASN A 128 -19.53 -1.11 6.64
C ASN A 128 -20.02 -1.34 5.21
N LEU A 129 -19.65 -0.44 4.28
CA LEU A 129 -19.97 -0.59 2.87
C LEU A 129 -18.81 -1.30 2.17
N GLU A 130 -19.11 -2.44 1.58
CA GLU A 130 -18.21 -3.14 0.67
C GLU A 130 -18.59 -2.77 -0.77
N VAL A 131 -17.63 -2.31 -1.53
CA VAL A 131 -17.81 -1.95 -2.94
C VAL A 131 -16.89 -2.83 -3.76
N SER A 132 -17.43 -3.47 -4.78
CA SER A 132 -16.67 -4.33 -5.70
C SER A 132 -17.01 -3.99 -7.14
N GLY A 133 -16.14 -4.37 -8.05
CA GLY A 133 -16.33 -4.13 -9.47
C GLY A 133 -15.03 -4.33 -10.24
N LYS A 134 -15.02 -3.90 -11.51
CA LYS A 134 -13.82 -3.97 -12.35
C LYS A 134 -13.05 -2.66 -12.31
N SER A 135 -11.78 -2.73 -11.99
CA SER A 135 -10.85 -1.59 -12.04
C SER A 135 -9.43 -2.10 -12.32
N LEU A 136 -8.51 -1.19 -12.58
CA LEU A 136 -7.09 -1.52 -12.52
C LEU A 136 -6.76 -2.01 -11.12
N VAL A 137 -5.81 -2.91 -11.04
CA VAL A 137 -5.29 -3.42 -9.76
C VAL A 137 -3.85 -2.97 -9.55
N HIS A 138 -3.43 -2.88 -8.29
CA HIS A 138 -2.07 -2.48 -7.94
C HIS A 138 -1.50 -3.37 -6.83
N SER A 139 -0.24 -3.11 -6.43
CA SER A 139 0.42 -3.77 -5.31
C SER A 139 0.46 -5.30 -5.44
N ALA A 140 0.13 -6.02 -4.38
CA ALA A 140 0.17 -7.48 -4.33
C ALA A 140 -0.79 -8.14 -5.31
N ALA A 141 -1.98 -7.58 -5.53
CA ALA A 141 -2.97 -8.12 -6.46
C ALA A 141 -2.44 -8.10 -7.91
N LEU A 142 -1.87 -6.98 -8.36
CA LEU A 142 -1.26 -6.85 -9.68
C LEU A 142 -0.13 -7.87 -9.87
N THR A 143 0.76 -7.98 -8.88
CA THR A 143 1.88 -8.92 -8.93
C THR A 143 1.37 -10.36 -8.99
N THR A 144 0.40 -10.71 -8.18
CA THR A 144 -0.18 -12.05 -8.13
C THR A 144 -0.77 -12.44 -9.48
N ILE A 145 -1.61 -11.58 -10.09
CA ILE A 145 -2.21 -11.84 -11.39
C ILE A 145 -1.14 -11.91 -12.49
N ALA A 146 -0.11 -11.06 -12.42
CA ALA A 146 1.00 -11.10 -13.38
C ALA A 146 1.77 -12.42 -13.33
N PHE A 147 2.02 -12.95 -12.14
CA PHE A 147 2.69 -14.24 -11.98
C PHE A 147 1.83 -15.43 -12.42
N THR A 148 0.50 -15.37 -12.29
CA THR A 148 -0.39 -16.41 -12.82
C THR A 148 -0.42 -16.46 -14.35
N ARG A 149 -0.19 -15.32 -15.03
CA ARG A 149 -0.06 -15.28 -16.50
C ARG A 149 1.31 -15.73 -17.00
N GLY A 150 2.27 -15.87 -16.11
CA GLY A 150 3.62 -16.31 -16.45
C GLY A 150 3.74 -17.82 -16.62
N PHE A 151 4.99 -18.29 -16.64
CA PHE A 151 5.35 -19.70 -16.83
C PHE A 151 4.70 -20.65 -15.81
N PHE A 152 4.41 -20.17 -14.60
CA PHE A 152 3.88 -20.99 -13.51
C PHE A 152 2.35 -21.15 -13.53
N GLY A 153 1.62 -20.45 -14.42
CA GLY A 153 0.16 -20.51 -14.47
C GLY A 153 -0.46 -20.20 -13.10
N ASP A 154 -1.57 -20.86 -12.77
CA ASP A 154 -2.28 -20.65 -11.50
C ASP A 154 -1.41 -20.87 -10.25
N PHE A 155 -0.30 -21.59 -10.39
CA PHE A 155 0.64 -21.77 -9.28
C PHE A 155 1.43 -20.48 -8.93
N GLY A 156 1.52 -19.53 -9.87
CA GLY A 156 2.22 -18.25 -9.68
C GLY A 156 1.70 -17.43 -8.50
N GLN A 157 0.38 -17.50 -8.22
CA GLN A 157 -0.22 -16.81 -7.06
C GLN A 157 0.37 -17.26 -5.72
N TYR A 158 0.71 -18.53 -5.58
CA TYR A 158 1.27 -19.07 -4.34
C TYR A 158 2.70 -18.61 -4.10
N ILE A 159 3.48 -18.42 -5.18
CA ILE A 159 4.83 -17.88 -5.08
C ILE A 159 4.80 -16.48 -4.45
N VAL A 160 3.91 -15.61 -4.93
CA VAL A 160 3.76 -14.25 -4.41
C VAL A 160 3.25 -14.29 -2.97
N SER A 161 2.19 -15.06 -2.68
CA SER A 161 1.58 -15.12 -1.36
C SER A 161 2.55 -15.67 -0.29
N ILE A 162 3.25 -16.76 -0.60
CA ILE A 162 4.25 -17.36 0.30
C ILE A 162 5.44 -16.41 0.48
N GLY A 163 5.91 -15.79 -0.61
CA GLY A 163 6.98 -14.80 -0.55
C GLY A 163 6.62 -13.63 0.36
N LEU A 164 5.46 -13.01 0.18
CA LEU A 164 4.98 -11.92 1.03
C LEU A 164 4.86 -12.34 2.50
N MET A 165 4.33 -13.54 2.77
CA MET A 165 4.24 -14.07 4.13
C MET A 165 5.63 -14.21 4.78
N LEU A 166 6.62 -14.77 4.06
CA LEU A 166 7.98 -14.92 4.56
C LEU A 166 8.66 -13.57 4.78
N PHE A 167 8.49 -12.62 3.86
CA PHE A 167 9.02 -11.25 4.02
C PHE A 167 8.39 -10.53 5.20
N ALA A 168 7.09 -10.58 5.36
CA ALA A 168 6.39 -9.96 6.49
C ALA A 168 6.86 -10.56 7.83
N PHE A 169 6.97 -11.89 7.90
CA PHE A 169 7.41 -12.59 9.11
C PHE A 169 8.87 -12.29 9.46
N SER A 170 9.78 -12.34 8.49
CA SER A 170 11.20 -12.01 8.72
C SER A 170 11.39 -10.56 9.13
N THR A 171 10.64 -9.64 8.51
CA THR A 171 10.65 -8.21 8.86
C THR A 171 10.15 -8.01 10.29
N ALA A 172 9.05 -8.65 10.68
CA ALA A 172 8.51 -8.55 12.03
C ALA A 172 9.54 -9.01 13.09
N ILE A 173 10.25 -10.11 12.83
CA ILE A 173 11.31 -10.59 13.73
C ILE A 173 12.47 -9.59 13.80
N ALA A 174 12.95 -9.09 12.65
CA ALA A 174 14.06 -8.16 12.59
C ALA A 174 13.76 -6.84 13.32
N TRP A 175 12.58 -6.29 13.12
CA TRP A 175 12.15 -5.06 13.80
C TRP A 175 11.94 -5.26 15.31
N SER A 176 11.42 -6.41 15.73
CA SER A 176 11.37 -6.78 17.15
C SER A 176 12.76 -6.77 17.79
N TYR A 177 13.76 -7.32 17.10
CA TYR A 177 15.14 -7.34 17.58
C TYR A 177 15.73 -5.92 17.71
N TYR A 178 15.49 -5.04 16.75
CA TYR A 178 15.94 -3.64 16.87
C TYR A 178 15.31 -2.94 18.08
N GLY A 179 14.04 -3.15 18.30
CA GLY A 179 13.35 -2.62 19.47
C GLY A 179 13.87 -3.20 20.79
N ASP A 180 14.16 -4.50 20.86
CA ASP A 180 14.81 -5.12 22.02
C ASP A 180 16.14 -4.44 22.37
N ARG A 181 16.96 -4.12 21.37
CA ARG A 181 18.24 -3.44 21.57
C ARG A 181 18.04 -2.00 22.04
N ALA A 182 17.10 -1.27 21.45
CA ALA A 182 16.77 0.09 21.87
C ALA A 182 16.25 0.12 23.31
N MET A 183 15.34 -0.77 23.67
CA MET A 183 14.78 -0.88 25.02
C MET A 183 15.85 -1.27 26.05
N THR A 184 16.74 -2.20 25.69
CA THR A 184 17.85 -2.58 26.56
C THR A 184 18.79 -1.41 26.83
N TYR A 185 19.07 -0.61 25.80
CA TYR A 185 19.93 0.57 25.93
C TYR A 185 19.31 1.68 26.80
N LEU A 186 18.01 1.97 26.59
CA LEU A 186 17.32 3.08 27.25
C LEU A 186 16.88 2.73 28.69
N PHE A 187 16.37 1.52 28.92
CA PHE A 187 15.68 1.13 30.15
C PHE A 187 16.25 -0.15 30.80
N GLY A 188 17.29 -0.71 30.22
CA GLY A 188 17.93 -1.92 30.70
C GLY A 188 17.24 -3.24 30.29
N PRO A 189 17.85 -4.40 30.59
CA PRO A 189 17.38 -5.70 30.07
C PRO A 189 15.97 -6.11 30.51
N ARG A 190 15.51 -5.61 31.67
CA ARG A 190 14.16 -5.94 32.21
C ARG A 190 13.03 -5.35 31.39
N SER A 191 13.29 -4.32 30.57
CA SER A 191 12.28 -3.68 29.71
C SER A 191 11.94 -4.47 28.44
N VAL A 192 12.74 -5.47 28.09
CA VAL A 192 12.58 -6.24 26.86
C VAL A 192 11.26 -7.04 26.87
N MET A 193 10.92 -7.70 27.98
CA MET A 193 9.67 -8.48 28.05
C MET A 193 8.40 -7.61 27.92
N PRO A 194 8.22 -6.52 28.66
CA PRO A 194 7.09 -5.61 28.45
C PRO A 194 7.02 -5.09 27.01
N TYR A 195 8.16 -4.72 26.42
CA TYR A 195 8.21 -4.28 25.03
C TYR A 195 7.69 -5.35 24.06
N ARG A 196 8.14 -6.59 24.16
CA ARG A 196 7.69 -7.69 23.31
C ARG A 196 6.19 -7.95 23.42
N VAL A 197 5.64 -7.87 24.64
CA VAL A 197 4.20 -8.02 24.85
C VAL A 197 3.43 -6.90 24.13
N ILE A 198 3.88 -5.64 24.27
CA ILE A 198 3.26 -4.49 23.57
C ILE A 198 3.40 -4.62 22.05
N TYR A 199 4.56 -5.07 21.59
CA TYR A 199 4.84 -5.29 20.17
C TYR A 199 3.88 -6.31 19.55
N VAL A 200 3.71 -7.48 20.19
CA VAL A 200 2.76 -8.52 19.74
C VAL A 200 1.30 -8.04 19.84
N ALA A 201 0.95 -7.34 20.92
CA ALA A 201 -0.39 -6.76 21.05
C ALA A 201 -0.69 -5.74 19.95
N GLY A 202 0.33 -4.99 19.49
CA GLY A 202 0.23 -4.08 18.36
C GLY A 202 -0.14 -4.79 17.05
N PHE A 203 0.41 -5.97 16.77
CA PHE A 203 0.00 -6.77 15.60
C PHE A 203 -1.45 -7.22 15.68
N VAL A 204 -1.88 -7.69 16.86
CA VAL A 204 -3.27 -8.10 17.08
C VAL A 204 -4.20 -6.91 16.87
N TRP A 205 -3.86 -5.75 17.43
CA TRP A 205 -4.66 -4.54 17.24
C TRP A 205 -4.71 -4.10 15.77
N ALA A 206 -3.58 -4.13 15.06
CA ALA A 206 -3.52 -3.75 13.65
C ALA A 206 -4.37 -4.66 12.76
N ALA A 207 -4.50 -5.95 13.10
CA ALA A 207 -5.33 -6.90 12.34
C ALA A 207 -6.84 -6.57 12.38
N PHE A 208 -7.29 -5.81 13.37
CA PHE A 208 -8.69 -5.35 13.51
C PHE A 208 -8.88 -3.89 13.16
N SER A 209 -7.79 -3.17 12.85
CA SER A 209 -7.83 -1.74 12.55
C SER A 209 -8.01 -1.48 11.05
N ASP A 210 -8.59 -0.33 10.73
CA ASP A 210 -8.69 0.14 9.34
C ASP A 210 -7.30 0.34 8.74
N THR A 211 -7.10 -0.15 7.52
CA THR A 211 -5.83 -0.08 6.80
C THR A 211 -5.34 1.36 6.63
N THR A 212 -6.25 2.30 6.39
CA THR A 212 -5.92 3.74 6.24
C THR A 212 -5.32 4.31 7.52
N LEU A 213 -5.89 3.95 8.69
CA LEU A 213 -5.37 4.36 9.99
C LEU A 213 -3.97 3.80 10.24
N VAL A 214 -3.75 2.52 9.93
CA VAL A 214 -2.45 1.86 10.08
C VAL A 214 -1.39 2.54 9.21
N TRP A 215 -1.71 2.86 7.95
CA TRP A 215 -0.81 3.59 7.06
C TRP A 215 -0.51 5.01 7.53
N ALA A 216 -1.51 5.74 8.00
CA ALA A 216 -1.31 7.09 8.55
C ALA A 216 -0.40 7.09 9.77
N LEU A 217 -0.62 6.18 10.72
CA LEU A 217 0.25 6.01 11.88
C LEU A 217 1.67 5.60 11.50
N SER A 218 1.81 4.69 10.52
CA SER A 218 3.10 4.28 9.99
C SER A 218 3.88 5.45 9.39
N ALA A 219 3.23 6.30 8.57
CA ALA A 219 3.85 7.46 7.97
C ALA A 219 4.39 8.44 9.04
N VAL A 220 3.60 8.74 10.07
CA VAL A 220 4.03 9.59 11.19
C VAL A 220 5.21 8.96 11.94
N ALA A 221 5.13 7.64 12.23
CA ALA A 221 6.20 6.94 12.94
C ALA A 221 7.52 6.95 12.15
N ILE A 222 7.47 6.76 10.83
CA ILE A 222 8.65 6.82 9.95
C ILE A 222 9.30 8.20 10.01
N VAL A 223 8.54 9.28 9.94
CA VAL A 223 9.08 10.65 10.04
C VAL A 223 9.76 10.87 11.37
N VAL A 224 9.09 10.53 12.48
CA VAL A 224 9.64 10.69 13.85
C VAL A 224 10.91 9.87 14.04
N MET A 225 11.01 8.69 13.43
CA MET A 225 12.19 7.83 13.52
C MET A 225 13.33 8.31 12.62
N THR A 226 13.02 8.83 11.43
CA THR A 226 14.01 9.24 10.43
C THR A 226 14.77 10.50 10.86
N LEU A 227 14.10 11.49 11.44
CA LEU A 227 14.73 12.76 11.81
C LEU A 227 15.88 12.59 12.81
N PRO A 228 15.72 11.90 13.96
CA PRO A 228 16.83 11.67 14.89
C PRO A 228 17.95 10.83 14.28
N ASN A 229 17.60 9.83 13.45
CA ASN A 229 18.59 8.99 12.77
C ASN A 229 19.45 9.79 11.79
N LEU A 230 18.83 10.63 10.97
CA LEU A 230 19.54 11.52 10.03
C LEU A 230 20.49 12.46 10.78
N PHE A 231 20.01 13.06 11.86
CA PHE A 231 20.83 13.93 12.71
C PHE A 231 22.01 13.19 13.34
N GLY A 232 21.80 11.97 13.84
CA GLY A 232 22.85 11.10 14.36
C GLY A 232 23.92 10.76 13.32
N ILE A 233 23.50 10.39 12.10
CA ILE A 233 24.43 10.10 10.99
C ILE A 233 25.28 11.33 10.63
N MET A 234 24.68 12.52 10.60
CA MET A 234 25.42 13.76 10.33
C MET A 234 26.47 14.06 11.40
N LEU A 235 26.15 13.87 12.67
CA LEU A 235 27.10 14.08 13.78
C LEU A 235 28.25 13.07 13.74
N LEU A 236 27.98 11.81 13.40
CA LEU A 236 28.96 10.73 13.40
C LEU A 236 29.75 10.62 12.08
N CYS A 237 29.46 11.47 11.09
CA CYS A 237 30.09 11.41 9.77
C CYS A 237 31.62 11.47 9.82
N LYS A 238 32.19 12.23 10.74
CA LYS A 238 33.66 12.37 10.92
C LYS A 238 34.26 11.07 11.45
N GLU A 239 33.69 10.50 12.51
CA GLU A 239 34.14 9.23 13.09
C GLU A 239 34.05 8.07 12.08
N MET A 240 32.98 8.05 11.28
CA MET A 240 32.83 7.07 10.21
C MET A 240 33.96 7.15 9.18
N LYS A 241 34.33 8.37 8.73
CA LYS A 241 35.45 8.57 7.81
C LYS A 241 36.78 8.10 8.40
N GLU A 242 37.04 8.41 9.67
CA GLU A 242 38.22 7.98 10.38
C GLU A 242 38.29 6.46 10.48
N THR A 243 37.20 5.79 10.84
CA THR A 243 37.08 4.33 10.93
C THR A 243 37.30 3.65 9.56
N VAL A 244 36.73 4.19 8.49
CA VAL A 244 36.91 3.67 7.13
C VAL A 244 38.37 3.81 6.68
N ASN A 245 39.02 4.95 6.95
CA ASN A 245 40.41 5.17 6.62
C ASN A 245 41.34 4.22 7.41
N ASP A 246 41.08 4.02 8.69
CA ASP A 246 41.82 3.06 9.52
C ASP A 246 41.68 1.62 8.99
N TYR A 247 40.44 1.21 8.65
CA TYR A 247 40.20 -0.09 8.02
C TYR A 247 41.06 -0.29 6.77
N TRP A 248 41.00 0.64 5.82
CA TRP A 248 41.77 0.52 4.58
C TRP A 248 43.26 0.62 4.79
N SER A 249 43.75 1.37 5.77
CA SER A 249 45.16 1.44 6.11
C SER A 249 45.73 0.08 6.61
N ARG A 250 44.91 -0.70 7.30
CA ARG A 250 45.27 -2.03 7.81
C ARG A 250 45.16 -3.12 6.74
N HIS A 251 44.31 -2.97 5.73
CA HIS A 251 44.06 -3.99 4.70
C HIS A 251 44.74 -3.69 3.36
N LYS A 252 45.53 -2.63 3.25
CA LYS A 252 46.33 -2.30 2.07
C LYS A 252 47.70 -3.00 2.06
N LYS A 253 47.84 -4.13 2.77
CA LYS A 253 49.03 -4.99 2.69
C LYS A 253 48.72 -6.22 1.84
#